data_a16e7d14bdba17173b2fd2153f0c403b
#
_entry.id   a16e7d14bdba17173b2fd2153f0c403b
#
_cell.length_a   1.000
_cell.length_b   1.000
_cell.length_c   1.000
_cell.angle_alpha   90.00
_cell.angle_beta   90.00
_cell.angle_gamma   90.00
#
_symmetry.space_group_name_H-M   'P 1'
#
loop_
_entity.id
_entity.type
_entity.pdbx_description
1 polymer ?
#
loop_
_entity_poly.entity_id
_entity_poly.type
_entity_poly.pdbx_seq_one_letter_code
_entity_poly.pdbx_strand_id
1 'polypeptide(L)'
;MILKLDHINKDYNTGKLIVPVLHDVSLHVAEGEYVAIMGPSGSGKSTLMNIIGCLDRPTSGTYELNGENVLNKDDRAMADVRLNNLGFVFQNFQLLAKQSALDNVALPLVYAGVKKRERIRRAKEALGRVGLADRVLFTPSQLSGGQKQRVAIARAMINNPRVLLADEPTGALDSKSSIQLMELFQELNDSGVTIVMITHSPEIASYAGRICDIFDGVISER
;
A
#
# COMPACT_ATOMS: atom_id res chain seq x y z
N MET A 1 -1.56 -5.22 17.99
CA MET A 1 -1.59 -5.61 16.58
C MET A 1 -2.48 -4.64 15.83
N ILE A 2 -1.99 -4.08 14.71
CA ILE A 2 -2.78 -3.21 13.85
C ILE A 2 -3.49 -4.02 12.77
N LEU A 3 -2.85 -5.10 12.31
CA LEU A 3 -3.34 -5.99 11.27
C LEU A 3 -3.20 -7.44 11.74
N LYS A 4 -4.27 -8.23 11.60
CA LYS A 4 -4.29 -9.64 11.98
C LYS A 4 -5.09 -10.43 10.96
N LEU A 5 -4.39 -11.31 10.24
CA LEU A 5 -4.95 -12.31 9.35
C LEU A 5 -4.77 -13.68 10.01
N ASP A 6 -5.84 -14.45 10.13
CA ASP A 6 -5.79 -15.82 10.64
C ASP A 6 -6.44 -16.78 9.67
N HIS A 7 -5.70 -17.83 9.29
CA HIS A 7 -6.18 -18.93 8.47
C HIS A 7 -6.83 -18.51 7.15
N ILE A 8 -6.24 -17.49 6.50
CA ILE A 8 -6.76 -16.94 5.23
C ILE A 8 -6.54 -17.94 4.11
N ASN A 9 -7.63 -18.32 3.46
CA ASN A 9 -7.62 -19.06 2.21
C ASN A 9 -8.24 -18.20 1.10
N LYS A 10 -7.72 -18.32 -0.11
CA LYS A 10 -8.28 -17.64 -1.29
C LYS A 10 -8.30 -18.55 -2.49
N ASP A 11 -9.52 -18.79 -2.98
CA ASP A 11 -9.78 -19.47 -4.23
C ASP A 11 -10.44 -18.51 -5.23
N TYR A 12 -10.01 -18.54 -6.48
CA TYR A 12 -10.72 -17.87 -7.58
C TYR A 12 -11.56 -18.87 -8.35
N ASN A 13 -12.85 -18.60 -8.44
CA ASN A 13 -13.79 -19.44 -9.20
C ASN A 13 -14.07 -18.79 -10.56
N THR A 14 -13.64 -19.45 -11.64
CA THR A 14 -13.89 -19.01 -13.02
C THR A 14 -15.17 -19.65 -13.61
N GLY A 15 -15.99 -20.30 -12.78
CA GLY A 15 -17.19 -21.03 -13.19
C GLY A 15 -16.92 -22.44 -13.73
N LYS A 16 -15.72 -22.69 -14.29
CA LYS A 16 -15.28 -24.02 -14.79
C LYS A 16 -14.16 -24.63 -13.98
N LEU A 17 -13.38 -23.80 -13.30
CA LEU A 17 -12.20 -24.22 -12.56
C LEU A 17 -12.11 -23.40 -11.27
N ILE A 18 -11.79 -24.05 -10.18
CA ILE A 18 -11.40 -23.41 -8.92
C ILE A 18 -9.87 -23.38 -8.90
N VAL A 19 -9.31 -22.18 -8.76
CA VAL A 19 -7.86 -21.95 -8.68
C VAL A 19 -7.52 -21.51 -7.26
N PRO A 20 -7.02 -22.39 -6.40
CA PRO A 20 -6.56 -22.04 -5.07
C PRO A 20 -5.27 -21.20 -5.19
N VAL A 21 -5.17 -20.11 -4.42
CA VAL A 21 -4.04 -19.15 -4.49
C VAL A 21 -3.42 -18.88 -3.14
N LEU A 22 -4.20 -18.86 -2.06
CA LEU A 22 -3.68 -18.72 -0.70
C LEU A 22 -4.16 -19.90 0.14
N HIS A 23 -3.24 -20.44 0.94
CA HIS A 23 -3.44 -21.66 1.73
C HIS A 23 -3.08 -21.41 3.19
N ASP A 24 -4.09 -21.29 4.05
CA ASP A 24 -3.94 -21.16 5.51
C ASP A 24 -2.96 -20.06 5.94
N VAL A 25 -3.00 -18.90 5.26
CA VAL A 25 -2.10 -17.78 5.51
C VAL A 25 -2.49 -17.08 6.80
N SER A 26 -1.54 -17.02 7.75
CA SER A 26 -1.67 -16.23 8.97
C SER A 26 -0.54 -15.19 9.03
N LEU A 27 -0.89 -13.91 9.20
CA LEU A 27 0.04 -12.80 9.26
C LEU A 27 -0.44 -11.77 10.27
N HIS A 28 0.40 -11.47 11.25
CA HIS A 28 0.14 -10.47 12.27
C HIS A 28 1.18 -9.35 12.15
N VAL A 29 0.72 -8.09 12.13
CA VAL A 29 1.59 -6.92 12.05
C VAL A 29 1.30 -5.99 13.24
N ALA A 30 2.35 -5.61 13.97
CA ALA A 30 2.26 -4.67 15.06
C ALA A 30 2.14 -3.22 14.55
N GLU A 31 1.63 -2.30 15.36
CA GLU A 31 1.65 -0.87 15.03
C GLU A 31 3.10 -0.37 14.97
N GLY A 32 3.43 0.40 13.93
CA GLY A 32 4.79 0.89 13.68
C GLY A 32 5.75 -0.15 13.11
N GLU A 33 5.30 -1.38 12.87
CA GLU A 33 6.15 -2.42 12.28
C GLU A 33 6.36 -2.20 10.78
N TYR A 34 7.56 -2.52 10.27
CA TYR A 34 7.86 -2.57 8.85
C TYR A 34 8.12 -4.01 8.44
N VAL A 35 7.19 -4.59 7.67
CA VAL A 35 7.23 -5.98 7.19
C VAL A 35 7.41 -6.01 5.68
N ALA A 36 8.36 -6.80 5.20
CA ALA A 36 8.50 -7.15 3.78
C ALA A 36 7.96 -8.55 3.51
N ILE A 37 7.17 -8.71 2.45
CA ILE A 37 6.68 -10.00 1.96
C ILE A 37 7.38 -10.28 0.64
N MET A 38 8.16 -11.37 0.63
CA MET A 38 8.93 -11.80 -0.54
C MET A 38 8.38 -13.09 -1.13
N GLY A 39 8.73 -13.36 -2.37
CA GLY A 39 8.39 -14.63 -3.04
C GLY A 39 8.46 -14.50 -4.57
N PRO A 40 8.48 -15.62 -5.31
CA PRO A 40 8.50 -15.61 -6.76
C PRO A 40 7.21 -15.06 -7.38
N SER A 41 7.24 -14.79 -8.67
CA SER A 41 6.02 -14.43 -9.40
C SER A 41 5.00 -15.56 -9.33
N GLY A 42 3.72 -15.20 -9.12
CA GLY A 42 2.63 -16.20 -9.00
C GLY A 42 2.47 -16.83 -7.62
N SER A 43 3.30 -16.50 -6.61
CA SER A 43 3.21 -17.12 -5.27
C SER A 43 2.03 -16.66 -4.40
N GLY A 44 1.20 -15.70 -4.89
CA GLY A 44 0.04 -15.20 -4.13
C GLY A 44 0.23 -13.81 -3.50
N LYS A 45 1.40 -13.15 -3.64
CA LYS A 45 1.69 -11.83 -3.03
C LYS A 45 0.64 -10.77 -3.34
N SER A 46 0.30 -10.57 -4.61
CA SER A 46 -0.69 -9.55 -5.01
C SER A 46 -2.09 -9.90 -4.50
N THR A 47 -2.44 -11.19 -4.43
CA THR A 47 -3.70 -11.66 -3.84
C THR A 47 -3.74 -11.33 -2.34
N LEU A 48 -2.66 -11.62 -1.61
CA LEU A 48 -2.54 -11.29 -0.19
C LEU A 48 -2.62 -9.78 0.02
N MET A 49 -1.89 -8.98 -0.79
CA MET A 49 -1.96 -7.52 -0.75
C MET A 49 -3.38 -6.99 -0.99
N ASN A 50 -4.10 -7.57 -1.95
CA ASN A 50 -5.48 -7.17 -2.23
C ASN A 50 -6.42 -7.46 -1.05
N ILE A 51 -6.22 -8.57 -0.35
CA ILE A 51 -6.99 -8.91 0.86
C ILE A 51 -6.63 -7.94 1.99
N ILE A 52 -5.34 -7.72 2.28
CA ILE A 52 -4.89 -6.74 3.27
C ILE A 52 -5.42 -5.35 2.93
N GLY A 53 -5.41 -5.01 1.65
CA GLY A 53 -5.90 -3.73 1.13
C GLY A 53 -7.41 -3.59 1.12
N CYS A 54 -8.16 -4.58 1.58
CA CYS A 54 -9.64 -4.61 1.48
C CYS A 54 -10.14 -4.38 0.03
N LEU A 55 -9.36 -4.79 -0.97
CA LEU A 55 -9.73 -4.75 -2.39
C LEU A 55 -10.35 -6.07 -2.86
N ASP A 56 -10.08 -7.16 -2.14
CA ASP A 56 -10.66 -8.47 -2.37
C ASP A 56 -11.02 -9.12 -1.02
N ARG A 57 -11.86 -10.14 -1.05
CA ARG A 57 -12.25 -10.90 0.15
C ARG A 57 -11.62 -12.30 0.10
N PRO A 58 -11.13 -12.83 1.22
CA PRO A 58 -10.72 -14.23 1.28
C PRO A 58 -11.93 -15.16 1.10
N THR A 59 -11.67 -16.39 0.74
CA THR A 59 -12.67 -17.46 0.68
C THR A 59 -13.07 -17.93 2.09
N SER A 60 -12.06 -17.97 3.00
CA SER A 60 -12.26 -18.28 4.42
C SER A 60 -11.16 -17.66 5.26
N GLY A 61 -11.30 -17.73 6.59
CA GLY A 61 -10.41 -17.14 7.57
C GLY A 61 -10.98 -15.88 8.20
N THR A 62 -10.18 -15.17 8.98
CA THR A 62 -10.56 -13.91 9.62
C THR A 62 -9.56 -12.81 9.34
N TYR A 63 -10.05 -11.57 9.22
CA TYR A 63 -9.22 -10.40 9.05
C TYR A 63 -9.69 -9.27 9.97
N GLU A 64 -8.81 -8.89 10.89
CA GLU A 64 -9.00 -7.73 11.76
C GLU A 64 -8.01 -6.63 11.39
N LEU A 65 -8.52 -5.41 11.23
CA LEU A 65 -7.74 -4.20 11.03
C LEU A 65 -8.10 -3.19 12.11
N ASN A 66 -7.10 -2.73 12.86
CA ASN A 66 -7.28 -1.82 13.98
C ASN A 66 -8.31 -2.33 15.02
N GLY A 67 -8.31 -3.65 15.29
CA GLY A 67 -9.20 -4.31 16.23
C GLY A 67 -10.62 -4.54 15.72
N GLU A 68 -10.93 -4.21 14.49
CA GLU A 68 -12.24 -4.45 13.86
C GLU A 68 -12.19 -5.55 12.82
N ASN A 69 -13.13 -6.51 12.88
CA ASN A 69 -13.29 -7.49 11.81
C ASN A 69 -13.84 -6.80 10.56
N VAL A 70 -13.06 -6.82 9.47
CA VAL A 70 -13.41 -6.12 8.23
C VAL A 70 -14.24 -6.97 7.28
N LEU A 71 -14.23 -8.31 7.41
CA LEU A 71 -14.92 -9.21 6.48
C LEU A 71 -16.43 -9.16 6.59
N ASN A 72 -16.94 -8.75 7.76
CA ASN A 72 -18.40 -8.60 8.01
C ASN A 72 -18.97 -7.28 7.46
N LYS A 73 -18.13 -6.41 6.90
CA LYS A 73 -18.54 -5.10 6.39
C LYS A 73 -19.05 -5.23 4.94
N ASP A 74 -20.05 -4.42 4.58
CA ASP A 74 -20.47 -4.26 3.19
C ASP A 74 -19.42 -3.49 2.36
N ASP A 75 -19.63 -3.37 1.07
CA ASP A 75 -18.65 -2.74 0.17
C ASP A 75 -18.45 -1.26 0.45
N ARG A 76 -19.49 -0.56 0.94
CA ARG A 76 -19.40 0.86 1.34
C ARG A 76 -18.54 1.00 2.60
N ALA A 77 -18.82 0.22 3.63
CA ALA A 77 -18.03 0.22 4.85
C ALA A 77 -16.57 -0.23 4.60
N MET A 78 -16.34 -1.17 3.66
CA MET A 78 -15.00 -1.53 3.20
C MET A 78 -14.28 -0.36 2.51
N ALA A 79 -14.99 0.44 1.71
CA ALA A 79 -14.42 1.65 1.10
C ALA A 79 -14.04 2.69 2.17
N ASP A 80 -14.85 2.85 3.21
CA ASP A 80 -14.56 3.73 4.34
C ASP A 80 -13.35 3.23 5.16
N VAL A 81 -13.22 1.91 5.34
CA VAL A 81 -12.03 1.30 5.97
C VAL A 81 -10.77 1.62 5.16
N ARG A 82 -10.80 1.40 3.83
CA ARG A 82 -9.67 1.74 2.95
C ARG A 82 -9.29 3.22 3.06
N LEU A 83 -10.28 4.10 2.96
CA LEU A 83 -10.07 5.55 2.97
C LEU A 83 -9.41 6.06 4.24
N ASN A 84 -9.77 5.47 5.39
CA ASN A 84 -9.36 5.97 6.70
C ASN A 84 -8.15 5.23 7.30
N ASN A 85 -7.88 4.00 6.87
CA ASN A 85 -6.85 3.17 7.51
C ASN A 85 -5.70 2.78 6.59
N LEU A 86 -5.90 2.81 5.26
CA LEU A 86 -4.94 2.24 4.33
C LEU A 86 -4.43 3.28 3.33
N GLY A 87 -3.12 3.34 3.14
CA GLY A 87 -2.47 4.04 2.03
C GLY A 87 -1.91 3.03 1.03
N PHE A 88 -1.92 3.36 -0.26
CA PHE A 88 -1.44 2.48 -1.31
C PHE A 88 -0.37 3.13 -2.17
N VAL A 89 0.74 2.42 -2.35
CA VAL A 89 1.83 2.76 -3.26
C VAL A 89 2.06 1.57 -4.20
N PHE A 90 1.92 1.80 -5.51
CA PHE A 90 2.02 0.76 -6.54
C PHE A 90 3.26 0.94 -7.40
N GLN A 91 3.75 -0.14 -8.00
CA GLN A 91 4.87 -0.15 -8.94
C GLN A 91 4.68 0.85 -10.10
N ASN A 92 3.49 0.91 -10.68
CA ASN A 92 3.15 1.79 -11.81
C ASN A 92 2.51 3.12 -11.36
N PHE A 93 2.81 3.60 -10.12
CA PHE A 93 2.38 4.87 -9.55
C PHE A 93 0.85 5.06 -9.46
N GLN A 94 0.07 4.56 -10.40
CA GLN A 94 -1.39 4.68 -10.50
C GLN A 94 -1.88 6.14 -10.36
N LEU A 95 -1.15 7.07 -11.00
CA LEU A 95 -1.52 8.49 -11.03
C LEU A 95 -2.52 8.78 -12.16
N LEU A 96 -3.44 9.69 -11.90
CA LEU A 96 -4.36 10.21 -12.91
C LEU A 96 -3.56 11.06 -13.91
N ALA A 97 -3.34 10.54 -15.12
CA ALA A 97 -2.40 11.08 -16.11
C ALA A 97 -2.69 12.52 -16.56
N LYS A 98 -3.98 12.92 -16.53
CA LYS A 98 -4.44 14.27 -16.95
C LYS A 98 -4.58 15.25 -15.77
N GLN A 99 -4.33 14.81 -14.55
CA GLN A 99 -4.43 15.63 -13.35
C GLN A 99 -3.04 16.07 -12.88
N SER A 100 -2.97 17.24 -12.22
CA SER A 100 -1.73 17.71 -11.61
C SER A 100 -1.28 16.83 -10.44
N ALA A 101 -0.03 16.98 -9.99
CA ALA A 101 0.46 16.36 -8.76
C ALA A 101 -0.42 16.73 -7.56
N LEU A 102 -0.82 18.02 -7.48
CA LEU A 102 -1.73 18.53 -6.45
C LEU A 102 -3.07 17.79 -6.45
N ASP A 103 -3.69 17.63 -7.62
CA ASP A 103 -5.00 17.00 -7.74
C ASP A 103 -4.92 15.49 -7.43
N ASN A 104 -3.84 14.82 -7.87
CA ASN A 104 -3.59 13.43 -7.52
C ASN A 104 -3.49 13.24 -6.01
N VAL A 105 -2.72 14.09 -5.31
CA VAL A 105 -2.55 14.01 -3.85
C VAL A 105 -3.83 14.40 -3.11
N ALA A 106 -4.60 15.37 -3.64
CA ALA A 106 -5.85 15.81 -3.02
C ALA A 106 -7.00 14.79 -3.19
N LEU A 107 -6.89 13.81 -4.08
CA LEU A 107 -7.98 12.90 -4.46
C LEU A 107 -8.61 12.16 -3.26
N PRO A 108 -7.84 11.53 -2.34
CA PRO A 108 -8.44 10.85 -1.18
C PRO A 108 -9.23 11.82 -0.28
N LEU A 109 -8.81 13.08 -0.19
CA LEU A 109 -9.53 14.10 0.57
C LEU A 109 -10.88 14.50 -0.07
N VAL A 110 -11.04 14.27 -1.39
CA VAL A 110 -12.35 14.46 -2.06
C VAL A 110 -13.32 13.41 -1.54
N TYR A 111 -12.90 12.16 -1.47
CA TYR A 111 -13.71 11.05 -0.95
C TYR A 111 -13.99 11.21 0.56
N ALA A 112 -13.05 11.79 1.31
CA ALA A 112 -13.24 12.13 2.72
C ALA A 112 -14.15 13.36 2.96
N GLY A 113 -14.72 13.97 1.91
CA GLY A 113 -15.63 15.12 2.03
C GLY A 113 -14.97 16.44 2.47
N VAL A 114 -13.63 16.50 2.45
CA VAL A 114 -12.89 17.71 2.88
C VAL A 114 -13.13 18.88 1.91
N LYS A 115 -13.33 20.08 2.44
CA LYS A 115 -13.58 21.31 1.63
C LYS A 115 -12.40 21.64 0.72
N LYS A 116 -12.66 22.14 -0.50
CA LYS A 116 -11.66 22.41 -1.55
C LYS A 116 -10.44 23.21 -1.06
N ARG A 117 -10.67 24.30 -0.30
CA ARG A 117 -9.59 25.14 0.23
C ARG A 117 -8.62 24.35 1.11
N GLU A 118 -9.16 23.50 1.98
CA GLU A 118 -8.39 22.67 2.90
C GLU A 118 -7.67 21.53 2.17
N ARG A 119 -8.30 20.87 1.18
CA ARG A 119 -7.66 19.87 0.33
C ARG A 119 -6.40 20.43 -0.35
N ILE A 120 -6.52 21.62 -0.96
CA ILE A 120 -5.41 22.30 -1.64
C ILE A 120 -4.26 22.58 -0.66
N ARG A 121 -4.57 23.08 0.54
CA ARG A 121 -3.58 23.38 1.57
C ARG A 121 -2.83 22.10 1.97
N ARG A 122 -3.56 21.07 2.37
CA ARG A 122 -2.99 19.77 2.81
C ARG A 122 -2.19 19.09 1.69
N ALA A 123 -2.68 19.10 0.47
CA ALA A 123 -1.98 18.50 -0.66
C ALA A 123 -0.66 19.23 -0.99
N LYS A 124 -0.61 20.56 -0.89
CA LYS A 124 0.64 21.34 -1.04
C LYS A 124 1.65 21.01 0.05
N GLU A 125 1.20 20.90 1.29
CA GLU A 125 2.04 20.52 2.42
C GLU A 125 2.59 19.09 2.25
N ALA A 126 1.75 18.13 1.83
CA ALA A 126 2.17 16.76 1.56
C ALA A 126 3.20 16.69 0.43
N LEU A 127 3.01 17.44 -0.66
CA LEU A 127 4.01 17.53 -1.74
C LEU A 127 5.31 18.17 -1.27
N GLY A 128 5.25 19.18 -0.40
CA GLY A 128 6.43 19.79 0.22
C GLY A 128 7.25 18.78 1.02
N ARG A 129 6.60 17.93 1.83
CA ARG A 129 7.25 16.88 2.63
C ARG A 129 8.02 15.86 1.80
N VAL A 130 7.58 15.58 0.58
CA VAL A 130 8.27 14.67 -0.34
C VAL A 130 9.21 15.40 -1.33
N GLY A 131 9.52 16.70 -1.08
CA GLY A 131 10.46 17.50 -1.87
C GLY A 131 9.92 17.91 -3.25
N LEU A 132 8.60 18.10 -3.41
CA LEU A 132 7.94 18.48 -4.66
C LEU A 132 7.14 19.79 -4.57
N ALA A 133 7.54 20.70 -3.69
CA ALA A 133 6.84 21.97 -3.48
C ALA A 133 6.79 22.85 -4.76
N ASP A 134 7.79 22.76 -5.62
CA ASP A 134 7.91 23.48 -6.89
C ASP A 134 7.23 22.77 -8.07
N ARG A 135 6.68 21.55 -7.87
CA ARG A 135 6.10 20.67 -8.88
C ARG A 135 4.60 20.45 -8.73
N VAL A 136 3.94 21.21 -7.87
CA VAL A 136 2.51 21.02 -7.50
C VAL A 136 1.55 21.01 -8.70
N LEU A 137 1.84 21.78 -9.75
CA LEU A 137 1.00 21.88 -10.95
C LEU A 137 1.44 20.98 -12.10
N PHE A 138 2.54 20.22 -11.93
CA PHE A 138 3.04 19.33 -12.96
C PHE A 138 2.11 18.10 -13.11
N THR A 139 1.87 17.71 -14.35
CA THR A 139 1.19 16.46 -14.68
C THR A 139 2.19 15.29 -14.61
N PRO A 140 1.73 14.03 -14.46
CA PRO A 140 2.63 12.86 -14.43
C PRO A 140 3.60 12.76 -15.63
N SER A 141 3.21 13.21 -16.82
CA SER A 141 4.08 13.22 -18.00
C SER A 141 5.28 14.17 -17.88
N GLN A 142 5.23 15.15 -16.97
CA GLN A 142 6.28 16.14 -16.73
C GLN A 142 7.19 15.76 -15.55
N LEU A 143 6.93 14.60 -14.90
CA LEU A 143 7.66 14.12 -13.73
C LEU A 143 8.53 12.92 -14.07
N SER A 144 9.71 12.82 -13.45
CA SER A 144 10.52 11.61 -13.48
C SER A 144 9.84 10.44 -12.76
N GLY A 145 10.32 9.21 -12.94
CA GLY A 145 9.82 8.03 -12.23
C GLY A 145 9.82 8.20 -10.71
N GLY A 146 10.95 8.62 -10.15
CA GLY A 146 11.07 8.87 -8.72
C GLY A 146 10.17 10.00 -8.21
N GLN A 147 9.96 11.06 -9.01
CA GLN A 147 9.01 12.13 -8.67
C GLN A 147 7.56 11.63 -8.69
N LYS A 148 7.17 10.81 -9.68
CA LYS A 148 5.84 10.16 -9.72
C LYS A 148 5.59 9.30 -8.48
N GLN A 149 6.60 8.55 -8.06
CA GLN A 149 6.48 7.69 -6.88
C GLN A 149 6.34 8.51 -5.59
N ARG A 150 7.08 9.62 -5.47
CA ARG A 150 6.90 10.56 -4.34
C ARG A 150 5.51 11.19 -4.32
N VAL A 151 4.92 11.51 -5.48
CA VAL A 151 3.51 11.95 -5.57
C VAL A 151 2.57 10.84 -5.10
N ALA A 152 2.81 9.58 -5.50
CA ALA A 152 2.01 8.43 -5.06
C ALA A 152 2.09 8.22 -3.54
N ILE A 153 3.27 8.38 -2.93
CA ILE A 153 3.44 8.33 -1.47
C ILE A 153 2.70 9.49 -0.79
N ALA A 154 2.85 10.72 -1.27
CA ALA A 154 2.14 11.87 -0.72
C ALA A 154 0.62 11.67 -0.76
N ARG A 155 0.10 11.08 -1.86
CA ARG A 155 -1.31 10.70 -1.99
C ARG A 155 -1.70 9.62 -0.99
N ALA A 156 -0.89 8.59 -0.84
CA ALA A 156 -1.15 7.49 0.09
C ALA A 156 -1.22 7.97 1.55
N MET A 157 -0.38 8.94 1.90
CA MET A 157 -0.24 9.45 3.27
C MET A 157 -1.20 10.59 3.63
N ILE A 158 -1.97 11.16 2.67
CA ILE A 158 -2.72 12.41 2.86
C ILE A 158 -3.83 12.31 3.93
N ASN A 159 -4.38 11.12 4.14
CA ASN A 159 -5.39 10.84 5.16
C ASN A 159 -4.79 10.30 6.48
N ASN A 160 -3.47 10.30 6.64
CA ASN A 160 -2.76 9.72 7.78
C ASN A 160 -3.19 8.25 8.03
N PRO A 161 -2.98 7.36 7.06
CA PRO A 161 -3.41 5.97 7.18
C PRO A 161 -2.67 5.27 8.34
N ARG A 162 -3.29 4.23 8.88
CA ARG A 162 -2.68 3.36 9.91
C ARG A 162 -1.63 2.43 9.33
N VAL A 163 -1.85 1.99 8.07
CA VAL A 163 -0.98 1.07 7.36
C VAL A 163 -0.72 1.59 5.95
N LEU A 164 0.54 1.65 5.57
CA LEU A 164 0.99 1.92 4.20
C LEU A 164 1.32 0.60 3.51
N LEU A 165 0.59 0.30 2.45
CA LEU A 165 0.78 -0.87 1.61
C LEU A 165 1.59 -0.49 0.37
N ALA A 166 2.71 -1.17 0.12
CA ALA A 166 3.60 -0.89 -0.99
C ALA A 166 3.80 -2.15 -1.86
N ASP A 167 3.38 -2.10 -3.11
CA ASP A 167 3.52 -3.19 -4.08
C ASP A 167 4.64 -2.85 -5.06
N GLU A 168 5.79 -3.53 -4.92
CA GLU A 168 7.00 -3.34 -5.75
C GLU A 168 7.36 -1.85 -5.95
N PRO A 169 7.48 -1.03 -4.88
CA PRO A 169 7.50 0.43 -5.00
C PRO A 169 8.71 0.98 -5.77
N THR A 170 9.77 0.17 -5.93
CA THR A 170 11.00 0.54 -6.64
C THR A 170 11.08 -0.05 -8.05
N GLY A 171 10.16 -0.94 -8.45
CA GLY A 171 10.28 -1.75 -9.68
C GLY A 171 10.29 -0.97 -11.00
N ALA A 172 9.88 0.31 -11.00
CA ALA A 172 9.92 1.19 -12.16
C ALA A 172 10.94 2.32 -12.05
N LEU A 173 11.90 2.23 -11.09
CA LEU A 173 12.86 3.28 -10.77
C LEU A 173 14.29 2.87 -11.10
N ASP A 174 15.13 3.86 -11.37
CA ASP A 174 16.60 3.69 -11.37
C ASP A 174 17.13 3.49 -9.93
N SER A 175 18.36 2.97 -9.81
CA SER A 175 18.96 2.63 -8.52
C SER A 175 19.04 3.82 -7.55
N LYS A 176 19.40 5.02 -8.04
CA LYS A 176 19.48 6.23 -7.21
C LYS A 176 18.11 6.64 -6.68
N SER A 177 17.09 6.64 -7.54
CA SER A 177 15.71 6.94 -7.15
C SER A 177 15.16 5.89 -6.19
N SER A 178 15.56 4.62 -6.35
CA SER A 178 15.16 3.52 -5.45
C SER A 178 15.71 3.73 -4.04
N ILE A 179 16.99 4.05 -3.89
CA ILE A 179 17.60 4.35 -2.58
C ILE A 179 16.88 5.52 -1.90
N GLN A 180 16.71 6.64 -2.60
CA GLN A 180 16.02 7.81 -2.06
C GLN A 180 14.56 7.52 -1.67
N LEU A 181 13.91 6.60 -2.36
CA LEU A 181 12.57 6.16 -2.03
C LEU A 181 12.58 5.33 -0.75
N MET A 182 13.53 4.41 -0.60
CA MET A 182 13.63 3.57 0.59
C MET A 182 13.99 4.38 1.83
N GLU A 183 14.85 5.40 1.69
CA GLU A 183 15.11 6.38 2.77
C GLU A 183 13.80 7.06 3.22
N LEU A 184 12.95 7.48 2.28
CA LEU A 184 11.64 8.06 2.60
C LEU A 184 10.71 7.05 3.31
N PHE A 185 10.71 5.78 2.92
CA PHE A 185 9.96 4.73 3.62
C PHE A 185 10.47 4.53 5.05
N GLN A 186 11.79 4.58 5.25
CA GLN A 186 12.38 4.49 6.58
C GLN A 186 11.98 5.68 7.45
N GLU A 187 12.06 6.91 6.94
CA GLU A 187 11.60 8.12 7.65
C GLU A 187 10.13 8.02 8.06
N LEU A 188 9.27 7.51 7.18
CA LEU A 188 7.85 7.28 7.48
C LEU A 188 7.68 6.24 8.59
N ASN A 189 8.41 5.13 8.53
CA ASN A 189 8.35 4.10 9.57
C ASN A 189 8.89 4.62 10.92
N ASP A 190 10.00 5.35 10.93
CA ASP A 190 10.57 5.98 12.12
C ASP A 190 9.60 7.00 12.75
N SER A 191 8.71 7.60 11.95
CA SER A 191 7.62 8.46 12.44
C SER A 191 6.41 7.69 12.98
N GLY A 192 6.45 6.35 12.99
CA GLY A 192 5.43 5.47 13.54
C GLY A 192 4.44 4.90 12.52
N VAL A 193 4.66 5.09 11.22
CA VAL A 193 3.80 4.50 10.18
C VAL A 193 4.07 3.01 10.07
N THR A 194 3.03 2.19 10.15
CA THR A 194 3.14 0.75 9.87
C THR A 194 3.25 0.53 8.36
N ILE A 195 4.19 -0.32 7.92
CA ILE A 195 4.44 -0.56 6.50
C ILE A 195 4.38 -2.05 6.20
N VAL A 196 3.59 -2.43 5.18
CA VAL A 196 3.62 -3.76 4.59
C VAL A 196 4.03 -3.61 3.13
N MET A 197 5.22 -4.12 2.79
CA MET A 197 5.80 -4.02 1.46
C MET A 197 5.87 -5.38 0.79
N ILE A 198 5.47 -5.45 -0.46
CA ILE A 198 5.76 -6.59 -1.34
C ILE A 198 6.97 -6.23 -2.20
N THR A 199 7.95 -7.12 -2.25
CA THR A 199 9.08 -7.01 -3.17
C THR A 199 9.68 -8.38 -3.47
N HIS A 200 10.29 -8.51 -4.66
CA HIS A 200 11.12 -9.66 -5.01
C HIS A 200 12.62 -9.39 -4.84
N SER A 201 13.01 -8.15 -4.51
CA SER A 201 14.41 -7.74 -4.29
C SER A 201 14.80 -7.94 -2.84
N PRO A 202 15.81 -8.80 -2.54
CA PRO A 202 16.36 -8.94 -1.20
C PRO A 202 16.96 -7.65 -0.64
N GLU A 203 17.54 -6.81 -1.51
CA GLU A 203 18.11 -5.51 -1.13
C GLU A 203 17.00 -4.57 -0.60
N ILE A 204 15.87 -4.51 -1.30
CA ILE A 204 14.74 -3.68 -0.88
C ILE A 204 14.06 -4.25 0.37
N ALA A 205 13.94 -5.58 0.47
CA ALA A 205 13.38 -6.23 1.66
C ALA A 205 14.23 -5.99 2.91
N SER A 206 15.54 -5.78 2.78
CA SER A 206 16.44 -5.56 3.93
C SER A 206 16.20 -4.26 4.69
N TYR A 207 15.42 -3.31 4.13
CA TYR A 207 14.97 -2.12 4.86
C TYR A 207 13.88 -2.42 5.88
N ALA A 208 13.18 -3.55 5.76
CA ALA A 208 12.14 -3.96 6.71
C ALA A 208 12.74 -4.58 7.97
N GLY A 209 12.08 -4.37 9.11
CA GLY A 209 12.46 -4.98 10.38
C GLY A 209 12.15 -6.49 10.44
N ARG A 210 11.21 -6.97 9.61
CA ARG A 210 10.83 -8.39 9.49
C ARG A 210 10.57 -8.75 8.04
N ILE A 211 11.02 -9.94 7.65
CA ILE A 211 10.82 -10.49 6.30
C ILE A 211 9.99 -11.77 6.42
N CYS A 212 8.93 -11.86 5.62
CA CYS A 212 8.13 -13.07 5.42
C CYS A 212 8.30 -13.53 3.98
N ASP A 213 8.42 -14.84 3.78
CA ASP A 213 8.40 -15.43 2.45
C ASP A 213 7.03 -16.03 2.16
N ILE A 214 6.55 -15.87 0.92
CA ILE A 214 5.36 -16.57 0.44
C ILE A 214 5.70 -17.44 -0.76
N PHE A 215 5.44 -18.74 -0.63
CA PHE A 215 5.63 -19.75 -1.66
C PHE A 215 4.36 -20.56 -1.85
N ASP A 216 3.91 -20.71 -3.10
CA ASP A 216 2.72 -21.50 -3.46
C ASP A 216 1.53 -21.21 -2.52
N GLY A 217 1.30 -19.94 -2.20
CA GLY A 217 0.20 -19.50 -1.36
C GLY A 217 0.36 -19.72 0.14
N VAL A 218 1.53 -20.17 0.62
CA VAL A 218 1.82 -20.37 2.05
C VAL A 218 2.85 -19.32 2.50
N ILE A 219 2.61 -18.68 3.65
CA ILE A 219 3.52 -17.69 4.23
C ILE A 219 4.36 -18.33 5.33
N SER A 220 5.64 -17.92 5.41
CA SER A 220 6.56 -18.32 6.49
C SER A 220 7.42 -17.11 6.90
N GLU A 221 7.82 -17.01 8.14
CA GLU A 221 8.79 -16.03 8.62
C GLU A 221 10.21 -16.50 8.37
N ARG A 222 11.11 -15.56 8.03
CA ARG A 222 12.55 -15.82 7.93
C ARG A 222 13.22 -15.74 9.28
#